data_37edd1c6b8aeda2627a3a8d4fb6d4076
#
_entry.id   37edd1c6b8aeda2627a3a8d4fb6d4076
#
_cell.length_a   1.000
_cell.length_b   1.000
_cell.length_c   1.000
_cell.angle_alpha   90.00
_cell.angle_beta   90.00
_cell.angle_gamma   90.00
#
_symmetry.space_group_name_H-M   'P 1'
#
loop_
_entity.id
_entity.type
_entity.pdbx_description
1 polymer ?
#
loop_
_entity_poly.entity_id
_entity_poly.type
_entity_poly.pdbx_seq_one_letter_code
_entity_poly.pdbx_strand_id
1 'polypeptide(L)'
;MRRLTCVRLAVLGVLSILLAGTMAAYATANTVPQTRMDLDTVAINANALKPSACAALNLANIVTGSGTINGTNGNDLILGSAGNDSLTGRNGADCLVAGSGTDTLTGSAGADILLGGDGNDNLLGNGGADRLYGEGEDDSLDGGAGNDTCDGGSGTDTANNCETQFNIP
;
A
#
# COMPACT_ATOMS: atom_id res chain seq x y z
N MET A 1 -19.90 37.33 6.15
CA MET A 1 -18.72 36.64 6.74
C MET A 1 -19.10 35.39 7.55
N ARG A 2 -19.91 34.48 7.03
CA ARG A 2 -20.35 33.24 7.75
C ARG A 2 -20.25 31.96 6.89
N ARG A 3 -19.53 31.96 5.79
CA ARG A 3 -19.40 30.79 4.87
C ARG A 3 -18.05 30.07 4.93
N LEU A 4 -17.09 30.56 5.71
CA LEU A 4 -15.75 29.91 5.80
C LEU A 4 -15.66 28.77 6.84
N THR A 5 -16.61 28.68 7.77
CA THR A 5 -16.52 27.74 8.91
C THR A 5 -16.99 26.33 8.56
N CYS A 6 -17.93 26.14 7.62
CA CYS A 6 -18.40 24.80 7.24
C CYS A 6 -17.40 24.03 6.35
N VAL A 7 -16.62 24.74 5.55
CA VAL A 7 -15.66 24.11 4.63
C VAL A 7 -14.47 23.50 5.36
N ARG A 8 -14.03 24.13 6.46
CA ARG A 8 -12.95 23.60 7.28
C ARG A 8 -13.33 22.31 8.03
N LEU A 9 -14.60 22.15 8.38
CA LEU A 9 -15.07 20.96 9.10
C LEU A 9 -15.20 19.73 8.18
N ALA A 10 -15.59 19.91 6.92
CA ALA A 10 -15.73 18.82 5.96
C ALA A 10 -14.35 18.25 5.57
N VAL A 11 -13.33 19.11 5.40
CA VAL A 11 -11.96 18.67 5.09
C VAL A 11 -11.32 17.97 6.29
N LEU A 12 -11.60 18.44 7.52
CA LEU A 12 -11.11 17.80 8.75
C LEU A 12 -11.83 16.48 9.06
N GLY A 13 -13.08 16.32 8.63
CA GLY A 13 -13.84 15.08 8.82
C GLY A 13 -13.36 13.94 7.94
N VAL A 14 -12.99 14.22 6.69
CA VAL A 14 -12.41 13.23 5.77
C VAL A 14 -10.96 12.90 6.19
N LEU A 15 -10.22 13.90 6.66
CA LEU A 15 -8.86 13.70 7.15
C LEU A 15 -8.82 12.87 8.45
N SER A 16 -9.82 12.98 9.33
CA SER A 16 -9.85 12.22 10.59
C SER A 16 -10.20 10.74 10.42
N ILE A 17 -10.83 10.35 9.31
CA ILE A 17 -11.06 8.93 8.99
C ILE A 17 -9.78 8.29 8.42
N LEU A 18 -8.94 9.07 7.76
CA LEU A 18 -7.64 8.63 7.21
C LEU A 18 -6.50 8.71 8.25
N LEU A 19 -6.64 9.52 9.31
CA LEU A 19 -5.60 9.76 10.33
C LEU A 19 -5.60 8.74 11.48
N ALA A 20 -6.52 7.79 11.52
CA ALA A 20 -6.51 6.71 12.50
C ALA A 20 -5.46 5.61 12.18
N GLY A 21 -4.76 5.70 11.06
CA GLY A 21 -3.65 4.82 10.71
C GLY A 21 -2.66 5.57 9.81
N THR A 22 -1.53 5.93 10.33
CA THR A 22 -0.22 6.25 9.70
C THR A 22 -0.14 6.84 8.27
N MET A 23 -1.11 7.64 7.82
CA MET A 23 -1.11 8.26 6.50
C MET A 23 -0.52 9.69 6.47
N ALA A 24 0.26 10.08 7.47
CA ALA A 24 0.84 11.43 7.51
C ALA A 24 1.87 11.70 6.40
N ALA A 25 2.48 10.67 5.83
CA ALA A 25 3.51 10.81 4.78
C ALA A 25 2.93 11.03 3.38
N TYR A 26 1.67 10.67 3.13
CA TYR A 26 1.08 10.74 1.80
C TYR A 26 0.23 12.01 1.53
N ALA A 27 -0.02 12.81 2.56
CA ALA A 27 -0.87 14.00 2.43
C ALA A 27 -0.22 15.18 1.68
N THR A 28 1.10 15.16 1.47
CA THR A 28 1.83 16.30 0.87
C THR A 28 1.84 16.32 -0.66
N ALA A 29 1.45 15.23 -1.32
CA ALA A 29 1.47 15.14 -2.78
C ALA A 29 0.11 15.37 -3.46
N ASN A 30 -0.98 15.51 -2.70
CA ASN A 30 -2.32 15.64 -3.28
C ASN A 30 -2.86 17.06 -3.10
N THR A 31 -2.33 18.00 -3.88
CA THR A 31 -2.95 19.32 -4.05
C THR A 31 -4.24 19.18 -4.86
N VAL A 32 -5.37 19.11 -4.18
CA VAL A 32 -6.69 19.25 -4.84
C VAL A 32 -6.81 20.67 -5.35
N PRO A 33 -7.00 20.91 -6.66
CA PRO A 33 -7.20 22.25 -7.19
C PRO A 33 -8.45 22.88 -6.58
N GLN A 34 -8.33 24.10 -6.06
CA GLN A 34 -9.39 24.85 -5.36
C GLN A 34 -10.42 25.47 -6.32
N THR A 35 -10.78 24.84 -7.40
CA THR A 35 -11.78 25.39 -8.32
C THR A 35 -12.99 24.47 -8.42
N ARG A 36 -14.07 24.97 -7.85
CA ARG A 36 -15.44 24.43 -7.80
C ARG A 36 -15.75 23.50 -6.64
N MET A 37 -16.24 24.10 -5.56
CA MET A 37 -17.07 23.40 -4.58
C MET A 37 -18.52 23.34 -5.09
N ASP A 38 -18.77 22.56 -6.11
CA ASP A 38 -20.07 21.96 -6.29
C ASP A 38 -20.05 20.67 -5.46
N LEU A 39 -21.14 20.36 -4.77
CA LEU A 39 -21.35 19.19 -3.91
C LEU A 39 -21.29 17.85 -4.68
N ASP A 40 -20.43 17.76 -5.67
CA ASP A 40 -20.11 16.50 -6.28
C ASP A 40 -19.18 15.75 -5.32
N THR A 41 -19.68 14.68 -4.77
CA THR A 41 -18.88 13.67 -4.08
C THR A 41 -17.76 13.25 -5.01
N VAL A 42 -16.56 13.81 -4.81
CA VAL A 42 -15.37 13.33 -5.49
C VAL A 42 -15.19 11.89 -5.00
N ALA A 43 -15.56 10.95 -5.84
CA ALA A 43 -15.33 9.55 -5.56
C ALA A 43 -13.81 9.32 -5.50
N ILE A 44 -13.26 9.23 -4.31
CA ILE A 44 -11.87 8.84 -4.11
C ILE A 44 -11.80 7.37 -4.55
N ASN A 45 -11.03 7.09 -5.58
CA ASN A 45 -10.81 5.74 -6.08
C ASN A 45 -9.41 5.26 -5.72
N ALA A 46 -9.17 3.96 -5.84
CA ALA A 46 -7.90 3.33 -5.51
C ALA A 46 -6.71 3.98 -6.21
N ASN A 47 -6.86 4.39 -7.47
CA ASN A 47 -5.78 5.04 -8.22
C ASN A 47 -5.42 6.44 -7.71
N ALA A 48 -6.33 7.12 -7.01
CA ALA A 48 -6.06 8.42 -6.40
C ALA A 48 -5.31 8.34 -5.06
N LEU A 49 -5.41 7.19 -4.38
CA LEU A 49 -4.81 6.96 -3.05
C LEU A 49 -3.52 6.13 -3.08
N LYS A 50 -3.23 5.45 -4.18
CA LYS A 50 -2.10 4.53 -4.26
C LYS A 50 -0.75 5.22 -4.02
N PRO A 51 0.20 4.55 -3.32
CA PRO A 51 1.57 5.01 -3.20
C PRO A 51 2.26 5.20 -4.56
N SER A 52 3.33 5.99 -4.59
CA SER A 52 4.12 6.22 -5.81
C SER A 52 4.74 4.93 -6.36
N ALA A 53 5.11 3.98 -5.49
CA ALA A 53 5.59 2.66 -5.89
C ALA A 53 4.56 1.93 -6.75
N CYS A 54 3.27 2.06 -6.45
CA CYS A 54 2.16 1.45 -7.17
C CYS A 54 1.63 2.27 -8.36
N ALA A 55 2.35 3.33 -8.76
CA ALA A 55 1.87 4.26 -9.79
C ALA A 55 1.53 3.59 -11.14
N ALA A 56 2.24 2.53 -11.51
CA ALA A 56 2.02 1.80 -12.75
C ALA A 56 0.75 0.94 -12.77
N LEU A 57 0.22 0.57 -11.61
CA LEU A 57 -0.96 -0.29 -11.51
C LEU A 57 -2.26 0.47 -11.75
N ASN A 58 -3.23 -0.18 -12.38
CA ASN A 58 -4.59 0.33 -12.53
C ASN A 58 -5.50 -0.37 -11.51
N LEU A 59 -5.60 0.21 -10.33
CA LEU A 59 -6.31 -0.36 -9.20
C LEU A 59 -7.81 -0.06 -9.27
N ALA A 60 -8.64 -1.06 -9.03
CA ALA A 60 -10.09 -0.99 -9.13
C ALA A 60 -10.78 -0.83 -7.77
N ASN A 61 -10.23 -1.48 -6.74
CA ASN A 61 -10.84 -1.53 -5.42
C ASN A 61 -9.89 -0.97 -4.35
N ILE A 62 -10.46 -0.57 -3.23
CA ILE A 62 -9.74 -0.25 -1.99
C ILE A 62 -10.23 -1.18 -0.90
N VAL A 63 -9.29 -1.89 -0.27
CA VAL A 63 -9.56 -2.76 0.88
C VAL A 63 -8.71 -2.27 2.05
N THR A 64 -9.33 -2.01 3.18
CA THR A 64 -8.63 -1.51 4.36
C THR A 64 -9.03 -2.29 5.59
N GLY A 65 -8.12 -2.46 6.53
CA GLY A 65 -8.45 -3.17 7.78
C GLY A 65 -7.27 -3.29 8.73
N SER A 66 -7.36 -4.25 9.62
CA SER A 66 -6.32 -4.68 10.53
C SER A 66 -6.43 -6.19 10.79
N GLY A 67 -5.33 -6.85 11.08
CA GLY A 67 -5.26 -8.29 11.24
C GLY A 67 -5.29 -9.00 9.88
N THR A 68 -6.27 -9.86 9.61
CA THR A 68 -6.33 -10.58 8.34
C THR A 68 -7.18 -9.84 7.31
N ILE A 69 -6.55 -9.41 6.22
CA ILE A 69 -7.15 -8.62 5.15
C ILE A 69 -7.00 -9.36 3.82
N ASN A 70 -8.10 -9.59 3.13
CA ASN A 70 -8.09 -10.25 1.84
C ASN A 70 -8.64 -9.33 0.75
N GLY A 71 -7.91 -9.23 -0.35
CA GLY A 71 -8.36 -8.61 -1.58
C GLY A 71 -9.44 -9.41 -2.32
N THR A 72 -9.75 -8.93 -3.50
CA THR A 72 -10.73 -9.53 -4.41
C THR A 72 -10.02 -10.40 -5.49
N ASN A 73 -10.63 -10.60 -6.64
CA ASN A 73 -9.97 -11.19 -7.81
C ASN A 73 -9.61 -10.13 -8.88
N GLY A 74 -9.64 -8.89 -8.53
CA GLY A 74 -9.28 -7.77 -9.41
C GLY A 74 -8.15 -6.97 -8.80
N ASN A 75 -7.63 -6.00 -9.51
CA ASN A 75 -6.52 -5.18 -9.07
C ASN A 75 -6.91 -4.31 -7.86
N ASP A 76 -6.34 -4.58 -6.72
CA ASP A 76 -6.70 -3.98 -5.43
C ASP A 76 -5.60 -3.07 -4.86
N LEU A 77 -6.01 -2.02 -4.16
CA LEU A 77 -5.20 -1.33 -3.18
C LEU A 77 -5.58 -1.86 -1.80
N ILE A 78 -4.67 -2.58 -1.14
CA ILE A 78 -4.89 -3.14 0.19
C ILE A 78 -4.03 -2.37 1.19
N LEU A 79 -4.67 -1.83 2.21
CA LEU A 79 -4.03 -1.04 3.25
C LEU A 79 -4.24 -1.70 4.61
N GLY A 80 -3.14 -2.07 5.26
CA GLY A 80 -3.09 -2.54 6.63
C GLY A 80 -3.14 -1.42 7.66
N SER A 81 -2.53 -1.62 8.80
CA SER A 81 -2.59 -0.74 9.96
C SER A 81 -1.22 -0.52 10.61
N ALA A 82 -1.18 -0.15 11.88
CA ALA A 82 0.05 -0.03 12.66
C ALA A 82 0.30 -1.25 13.57
N GLY A 83 -0.37 -2.34 13.35
CA GLY A 83 -0.21 -3.59 14.09
C GLY A 83 0.05 -4.74 13.14
N ASN A 84 0.42 -5.89 13.67
CA ASN A 84 0.74 -7.06 12.88
C ASN A 84 -0.45 -7.52 12.02
N ASP A 85 -0.29 -7.43 10.71
CA ASP A 85 -1.32 -7.69 9.72
C ASP A 85 -0.96 -8.88 8.80
N SER A 86 -1.96 -9.48 8.19
CA SER A 86 -1.80 -10.51 7.16
C SER A 86 -2.62 -10.12 5.94
N LEU A 87 -1.95 -9.65 4.89
CA LEU A 87 -2.55 -9.14 3.67
C LEU A 87 -2.43 -10.17 2.55
N THR A 88 -3.52 -10.40 1.80
CA THR A 88 -3.51 -11.30 0.64
C THR A 88 -4.18 -10.63 -0.55
N GLY A 89 -3.46 -10.45 -1.67
CA GLY A 89 -3.95 -9.86 -2.92
C GLY A 89 -4.95 -10.77 -3.64
N ARG A 90 -4.61 -12.01 -3.84
CA ARG A 90 -5.29 -13.07 -4.62
C ARG A 90 -4.94 -13.00 -6.10
N ASN A 91 -5.96 -12.74 -6.96
CA ASN A 91 -5.71 -12.57 -8.40
C ASN A 91 -5.78 -11.08 -8.74
N GLY A 92 -4.99 -10.68 -9.71
CA GLY A 92 -4.94 -9.29 -10.12
C GLY A 92 -3.53 -8.72 -10.00
N ALA A 93 -3.36 -7.51 -10.42
CA ALA A 93 -2.13 -6.76 -10.17
C ALA A 93 -2.38 -5.82 -9.00
N ASP A 94 -1.94 -6.23 -7.83
CA ASP A 94 -2.32 -5.65 -6.54
C ASP A 94 -1.22 -4.75 -5.96
N CYS A 95 -1.64 -3.80 -5.13
CA CYS A 95 -0.75 -2.98 -4.33
C CYS A 95 -1.08 -3.21 -2.86
N LEU A 96 -0.18 -3.88 -2.13
CA LEU A 96 -0.31 -4.18 -0.71
C LEU A 96 0.61 -3.25 0.09
N VAL A 97 0.07 -2.59 1.09
CA VAL A 97 0.79 -1.70 2.00
C VAL A 97 0.45 -2.11 3.42
N ALA A 98 1.38 -2.68 4.14
CA ALA A 98 1.12 -3.20 5.48
C ALA A 98 1.15 -2.10 6.54
N GLY A 99 2.23 -1.34 6.63
CA GLY A 99 2.31 -0.19 7.52
C GLY A 99 3.40 -0.31 8.57
N SER A 100 3.05 -0.46 9.82
CA SER A 100 4.02 -0.72 10.89
C SER A 100 3.62 -1.98 11.64
N GLY A 101 4.58 -2.76 12.08
CA GLY A 101 4.32 -4.02 12.77
C GLY A 101 5.15 -5.15 12.16
N THR A 102 4.91 -6.36 12.57
CA THR A 102 5.48 -7.55 11.93
C THR A 102 4.41 -8.17 11.06
N ASP A 103 4.51 -7.93 9.76
CA ASP A 103 3.45 -8.19 8.82
C ASP A 103 3.73 -9.39 7.91
N THR A 104 2.70 -9.95 7.31
CA THR A 104 2.81 -10.96 6.27
C THR A 104 2.02 -10.54 5.04
N LEU A 105 2.70 -10.34 3.92
CA LEU A 105 2.11 -9.93 2.66
C LEU A 105 2.20 -11.06 1.64
N THR A 106 1.10 -11.35 0.97
CA THR A 106 1.02 -12.38 -0.08
C THR A 106 0.37 -11.79 -1.32
N GLY A 107 1.14 -11.61 -2.40
CA GLY A 107 0.62 -11.13 -3.69
C GLY A 107 -0.32 -12.15 -4.31
N SER A 108 0.12 -13.34 -4.49
CA SER A 108 -0.50 -14.56 -5.04
C SER A 108 -0.36 -14.64 -6.56
N ALA A 109 -1.31 -14.19 -7.37
CA ALA A 109 -1.24 -14.32 -8.82
C ALA A 109 -1.45 -12.98 -9.50
N GLY A 110 -0.46 -12.52 -10.23
CA GLY A 110 -0.46 -11.23 -10.91
C GLY A 110 0.89 -10.55 -10.80
N ALA A 111 0.97 -9.35 -11.30
CA ALA A 111 2.18 -8.56 -11.15
C ALA A 111 1.97 -7.57 -10.00
N ASP A 112 2.39 -7.98 -8.81
CA ASP A 112 2.04 -7.34 -7.56
C ASP A 112 3.14 -6.40 -7.05
N ILE A 113 2.74 -5.46 -6.19
CA ILE A 113 3.66 -4.58 -5.48
C ILE A 113 3.36 -4.67 -3.98
N LEU A 114 4.34 -5.14 -3.22
CA LEU A 114 4.26 -5.35 -1.79
C LEU A 114 5.18 -4.38 -1.06
N LEU A 115 4.63 -3.62 -0.11
CA LEU A 115 5.37 -2.70 0.75
C LEU A 115 5.15 -3.13 2.21
N GLY A 116 6.20 -3.60 2.87
CA GLY A 116 6.21 -4.02 4.28
C GLY A 116 6.00 -2.81 5.19
N GLY A 117 6.98 -1.96 5.26
CA GLY A 117 6.95 -0.73 6.04
C GLY A 117 7.93 -0.75 7.20
N ASP A 118 7.50 -0.32 8.39
CA ASP A 118 8.34 -0.43 9.59
C ASP A 118 8.09 -1.77 10.27
N GLY A 119 9.15 -2.54 10.54
CA GLY A 119 9.09 -3.80 11.27
C GLY A 119 9.63 -4.98 10.46
N ASN A 120 9.76 -6.12 11.14
CA ASN A 120 10.30 -7.33 10.51
C ASN A 120 9.20 -8.05 9.74
N ASP A 121 9.20 -7.91 8.42
CA ASP A 121 8.10 -8.35 7.57
C ASP A 121 8.43 -9.62 6.76
N ASN A 122 7.37 -10.32 6.33
CA ASN A 122 7.47 -11.46 5.43
C ASN A 122 6.66 -11.20 4.16
N LEU A 123 7.35 -11.02 3.03
CA LEU A 123 6.79 -10.67 1.74
C LEU A 123 6.89 -11.85 0.77
N LEU A 124 5.77 -12.29 0.23
CA LEU A 124 5.64 -13.41 -0.70
C LEU A 124 4.96 -12.94 -2.00
N GLY A 125 5.70 -12.82 -3.11
CA GLY A 125 5.15 -12.48 -4.43
C GLY A 125 4.30 -13.61 -4.98
N ASN A 126 4.81 -14.82 -4.96
CA ASN A 126 4.35 -16.07 -5.51
C ASN A 126 4.39 -16.12 -7.04
N GLY A 127 3.43 -15.64 -7.78
CA GLY A 127 3.41 -15.85 -9.23
C GLY A 127 3.06 -14.63 -10.03
N GLY A 128 4.00 -14.20 -10.85
CA GLY A 128 3.88 -12.97 -11.61
C GLY A 128 5.23 -12.29 -11.78
N ALA A 129 5.22 -11.03 -12.08
CA ALA A 129 6.44 -10.22 -12.09
C ALA A 129 6.31 -9.17 -10.99
N ASP A 130 6.78 -9.52 -9.81
CA ASP A 130 6.47 -8.83 -8.57
C ASP A 130 7.55 -7.82 -8.17
N ARG A 131 7.16 -6.86 -7.35
CA ARG A 131 8.09 -5.93 -6.68
C ARG A 131 7.83 -5.95 -5.19
N LEU A 132 8.85 -6.34 -4.43
CA LEU A 132 8.81 -6.47 -2.99
C LEU A 132 9.74 -5.43 -2.37
N TYR A 133 9.22 -4.64 -1.45
CA TYR A 133 9.94 -3.62 -0.69
C TYR A 133 9.77 -3.91 0.80
N GLY A 134 10.87 -4.31 1.47
CA GLY A 134 10.90 -4.51 2.92
C GLY A 134 10.74 -3.19 3.66
N GLU A 135 11.50 -2.19 3.23
CA GLU A 135 11.60 -0.82 3.74
C GLU A 135 12.43 -0.72 5.01
N GLY A 136 11.98 -1.13 6.17
CA GLY A 136 12.72 -0.93 7.42
C GLY A 136 12.77 -2.11 8.37
N GLU A 137 13.93 -2.27 9.03
CA GLU A 137 14.26 -3.40 9.93
C GLU A 137 14.53 -4.69 9.14
N ASP A 138 14.53 -5.88 9.80
CA ASP A 138 15.03 -7.12 9.18
C ASP A 138 13.89 -7.88 8.47
N ASP A 139 13.92 -7.94 7.16
CA ASP A 139 12.84 -8.47 6.33
C ASP A 139 13.18 -9.80 5.64
N SER A 140 12.12 -10.53 5.27
CA SER A 140 12.20 -11.74 4.46
C SER A 140 11.36 -11.59 3.19
N LEU A 141 12.02 -11.60 2.03
CA LEU A 141 11.41 -11.42 0.73
C LEU A 141 11.52 -12.69 -0.10
N ASP A 142 10.43 -13.14 -0.71
CA ASP A 142 10.41 -14.26 -1.66
C ASP A 142 9.59 -13.85 -2.90
N GLY A 143 10.27 -13.63 -4.02
CA GLY A 143 9.63 -13.27 -5.28
C GLY A 143 8.74 -14.38 -5.81
N GLY A 144 9.25 -15.62 -5.78
CA GLY A 144 8.50 -16.80 -6.21
C GLY A 144 8.75 -17.18 -7.67
N ALA A 145 7.70 -17.23 -8.46
CA ALA A 145 7.80 -17.61 -9.87
C ALA A 145 7.51 -16.41 -10.77
N GLY A 146 8.53 -15.94 -11.47
CA GLY A 146 8.37 -14.79 -12.34
C GLY A 146 9.69 -14.11 -12.68
N ASN A 147 9.62 -12.82 -12.86
CA ASN A 147 10.80 -11.97 -12.99
C ASN A 147 10.69 -10.86 -11.96
N ASP A 148 11.18 -11.17 -10.78
CA ASP A 148 10.86 -10.44 -9.56
C ASP A 148 11.98 -9.49 -9.15
N THR A 149 11.58 -8.41 -8.50
CA THR A 149 12.50 -7.41 -7.95
C THR A 149 12.27 -7.29 -6.45
N CYS A 150 13.33 -7.48 -5.67
CA CYS A 150 13.32 -7.38 -4.22
C CYS A 150 14.26 -6.26 -3.77
N ASP A 151 13.75 -5.38 -2.92
CA ASP A 151 14.50 -4.34 -2.25
C ASP A 151 14.30 -4.49 -0.74
N GLY A 152 15.33 -4.91 -0.01
CA GLY A 152 15.25 -5.08 1.44
C GLY A 152 15.05 -3.75 2.16
N GLY A 153 15.76 -2.72 1.72
CA GLY A 153 15.70 -1.41 2.37
C GLY A 153 16.78 -1.23 3.43
N SER A 154 16.40 -1.00 4.66
CA SER A 154 17.32 -0.81 5.77
C SER A 154 17.15 -1.90 6.82
N GLY A 155 18.19 -2.66 7.08
CA GLY A 155 18.18 -3.79 8.02
C GLY A 155 19.15 -4.88 7.64
N THR A 156 18.87 -6.08 8.10
CA THR A 156 19.55 -7.31 7.67
C THR A 156 18.52 -8.20 6.98
N ASP A 157 18.39 -8.01 5.68
CA ASP A 157 17.32 -8.59 4.91
C ASP A 157 17.73 -9.88 4.21
N THR A 158 16.75 -10.70 3.89
CA THR A 158 16.94 -11.92 3.11
C THR A 158 16.02 -11.91 1.89
N ALA A 159 16.53 -12.30 0.73
CA ALA A 159 15.75 -12.42 -0.48
C ALA A 159 15.99 -13.76 -1.18
N ASN A 160 14.89 -14.39 -1.62
CA ASN A 160 14.88 -15.61 -2.38
C ASN A 160 14.04 -15.45 -3.65
N ASN A 161 14.39 -16.20 -4.69
CA ASN A 161 13.62 -16.22 -5.95
C ASN A 161 13.34 -14.82 -6.51
N CYS A 162 14.33 -13.92 -6.47
CA CYS A 162 14.25 -12.58 -7.02
C CYS A 162 15.39 -12.41 -8.03
N GLU A 163 15.07 -12.14 -9.29
CA GLU A 163 16.06 -11.97 -10.36
C GLU A 163 16.83 -10.66 -10.24
N THR A 164 16.23 -9.67 -9.59
CA THR A 164 16.87 -8.39 -9.28
C THR A 164 16.76 -8.10 -7.78
N GLN A 165 17.90 -7.80 -7.15
CA GLN A 165 17.96 -7.56 -5.71
C GLN A 165 18.69 -6.24 -5.42
N PHE A 166 18.15 -5.48 -4.46
CA PHE A 166 18.72 -4.24 -3.93
C PHE A 166 18.72 -4.29 -2.39
N ASN A 167 19.71 -3.66 -1.76
CA ASN A 167 19.79 -3.53 -0.30
C ASN A 167 19.60 -4.88 0.46
N ILE A 168 20.10 -5.96 -0.12
CA ILE A 168 20.17 -7.27 0.52
C ILE A 168 21.64 -7.48 0.87
N PRO A 169 22.01 -7.64 2.14
CA PRO A 169 23.41 -7.76 2.58
C PRO A 169 24.06 -9.10 2.20
#